data_c030e3ba9a5bf722881c8b09f5e48826
#
_entry.id   c030e3ba9a5bf722881c8b09f5e48826
#
_cell.length_a   1.000
_cell.length_b   1.000
_cell.length_c   1.000
_cell.angle_alpha   90.00
_cell.angle_beta   90.00
_cell.angle_gamma   90.00
#
_symmetry.space_group_name_H-M   'P 1'
#
loop_
_entity.id
_entity.type
_entity.pdbx_description
1 polymer ?
#
loop_
_entity_poly.entity_id
_entity_poly.type
_entity_poly.pdbx_seq_one_letter_code
_entity_poly.pdbx_strand_id
1 'polypeptide(L)'
;MQYPFIKKQYVESLLDYIAYVKPDKLLCVGDELDCQTISTYARGTALEFEGSLQKNIIGLKGLLKEFRSAIGRSKPFIMQRSNHTARIERYISKFAPAFSVIDAIKIENLLGYNDKDINITYNRSLKEFTKGWLLAHGDENRLFSQAGATALNLAIKTNKSIICSHTHRQGIMRQTYGYGSNQTTITGVEVGHLCDVKKMSYLKESIANWSAGFGIVYEQDGIVKPELVSFNKDGSFIAEGELWR
;
A
#
# COMPACT_ATOMS: atom_id res chain seq x y z
N MET A 1 2.00 0.84 4.38
CA MET A 1 2.43 0.44 5.76
C MET A 1 3.60 1.29 6.25
N GLN A 2 4.66 1.43 5.50
CA GLN A 2 5.92 2.16 5.80
C GLN A 2 6.65 1.64 7.06
N TYR A 3 6.92 0.31 7.09
CA TYR A 3 7.74 -0.27 8.14
C TYR A 3 9.12 0.45 8.21
N PRO A 4 9.64 0.86 9.37
CA PRO A 4 9.22 0.50 10.73
C PRO A 4 8.19 1.47 11.37
N PHE A 5 7.66 2.44 10.64
CA PHE A 5 6.79 3.49 11.16
C PHE A 5 5.31 3.09 11.23
N ILE A 6 5.04 1.80 11.34
CA ILE A 6 3.67 1.27 11.51
C ILE A 6 3.13 1.57 12.91
N LYS A 7 1.81 1.75 13.03
CA LYS A 7 1.12 1.76 14.30
C LYS A 7 0.67 0.34 14.64
N LYS A 8 1.27 -0.23 15.69
CA LYS A 8 1.14 -1.63 16.03
C LYS A 8 -0.32 -2.05 16.22
N GLN A 9 -1.11 -1.27 16.95
CA GLN A 9 -2.53 -1.54 17.19
C GLN A 9 -3.35 -1.65 15.87
N TYR A 10 -3.05 -0.81 14.86
CA TYR A 10 -3.73 -0.88 13.56
C TYR A 10 -3.44 -2.20 12.85
N VAL A 11 -2.19 -2.63 12.92
CA VAL A 11 -1.75 -3.87 12.28
C VAL A 11 -2.33 -5.09 12.97
N GLU A 12 -2.31 -5.12 14.31
CA GLU A 12 -2.85 -6.23 15.13
C GLU A 12 -4.36 -6.41 14.85
N SER A 13 -5.16 -5.37 15.00
CA SER A 13 -6.61 -5.44 14.73
C SER A 13 -6.92 -5.83 13.28
N LEU A 14 -6.11 -5.37 12.30
CA LEU A 14 -6.27 -5.74 10.91
C LEU A 14 -5.91 -7.22 10.65
N LEU A 15 -4.87 -7.74 11.29
CA LEU A 15 -4.48 -9.15 11.19
C LEU A 15 -5.57 -10.07 11.75
N ASP A 16 -6.15 -9.72 12.89
CA ASP A 16 -7.25 -10.46 13.51
C ASP A 16 -8.50 -10.46 12.59
N TYR A 17 -8.82 -9.31 12.02
CA TYR A 17 -9.91 -9.19 11.04
C TYR A 17 -9.67 -10.07 9.80
N ILE A 18 -8.48 -9.99 9.20
CA ILE A 18 -8.12 -10.81 8.03
C ILE A 18 -8.19 -12.31 8.35
N ALA A 19 -7.69 -12.72 9.52
CA ALA A 19 -7.71 -14.11 9.96
C ALA A 19 -9.13 -14.66 10.18
N TYR A 20 -10.06 -13.80 10.59
CA TYR A 20 -11.47 -14.13 10.79
C TYR A 20 -12.24 -14.18 9.47
N VAL A 21 -12.19 -13.10 8.68
CA VAL A 21 -12.96 -12.96 7.43
C VAL A 21 -12.40 -13.86 6.32
N LYS A 22 -11.09 -14.12 6.32
CA LYS A 22 -10.39 -14.95 5.31
C LYS A 22 -10.68 -14.50 3.88
N PRO A 23 -10.38 -13.25 3.51
CA PRO A 23 -10.68 -12.72 2.18
C PRO A 23 -10.04 -13.58 1.09
N ASP A 24 -10.57 -13.51 -0.13
CA ASP A 24 -10.04 -14.30 -1.26
C ASP A 24 -8.69 -13.79 -1.77
N LYS A 25 -8.39 -12.52 -1.55
CA LYS A 25 -7.13 -11.87 -1.95
C LYS A 25 -6.71 -10.84 -0.92
N LEU A 26 -5.42 -10.68 -0.69
CA LEU A 26 -4.84 -9.57 0.04
C LEU A 26 -4.07 -8.68 -0.94
N LEU A 27 -4.45 -7.40 -1.01
CA LEU A 27 -3.85 -6.41 -1.88
C LEU A 27 -3.08 -5.39 -1.04
N CYS A 28 -1.78 -5.25 -1.26
CA CYS A 28 -0.97 -4.20 -0.69
C CYS A 28 -0.63 -3.17 -1.76
N VAL A 29 -1.01 -1.94 -1.53
CA VAL A 29 -0.84 -0.81 -2.46
C VAL A 29 0.56 -0.17 -2.38
N GLY A 30 1.54 -0.89 -1.86
CA GLY A 30 2.94 -0.44 -1.75
C GLY A 30 3.27 0.25 -0.43
N ASP A 31 4.46 0.86 -0.38
CA ASP A 31 5.05 1.50 0.81
C ASP A 31 5.11 0.56 2.02
N GLU A 32 5.42 -0.70 1.78
CA GLU A 32 5.61 -1.69 2.83
C GLU A 32 6.85 -1.39 3.67
N LEU A 33 7.93 -0.87 3.04
CA LEU A 33 9.19 -0.47 3.67
C LEU A 33 9.48 1.01 3.40
N ASP A 34 9.82 1.79 4.42
CA ASP A 34 10.09 3.22 4.26
C ASP A 34 11.41 3.50 3.52
N CYS A 35 12.48 2.77 3.84
CA CYS A 35 13.82 3.00 3.28
C CYS A 35 14.38 4.41 3.58
N GLN A 36 14.14 4.97 4.78
CA GLN A 36 14.56 6.32 5.15
C GLN A 36 16.07 6.56 4.96
N THR A 37 16.91 5.63 5.43
CA THR A 37 18.36 5.77 5.43
C THR A 37 18.99 5.92 4.05
N ILE A 38 18.30 5.48 3.00
CA ILE A 38 18.74 5.62 1.59
C ILE A 38 17.89 6.61 0.80
N SER A 39 17.05 7.37 1.49
CA SER A 39 16.22 8.41 0.90
C SER A 39 17.08 9.62 0.50
N THR A 40 16.80 10.23 -0.65
CA THR A 40 17.42 11.48 -1.04
C THR A 40 17.11 12.64 -0.10
N TYR A 41 15.97 12.57 0.61
CA TYR A 41 15.57 13.56 1.62
C TYR A 41 16.33 13.42 2.95
N ALA A 42 16.82 12.22 3.27
CA ALA A 42 17.63 11.99 4.48
C ALA A 42 19.10 12.36 4.27
N ARG A 43 19.56 12.42 3.03
CA ARG A 43 20.97 12.57 2.68
C ARG A 43 21.56 13.87 3.24
N GLY A 44 22.68 13.74 3.95
CA GLY A 44 23.37 14.86 4.60
C GLY A 44 22.68 15.37 5.87
N THR A 45 21.66 14.66 6.36
CA THR A 45 20.99 14.93 7.63
C THR A 45 21.22 13.81 8.63
N ALA A 46 20.89 14.04 9.90
CA ALA A 46 20.96 12.98 10.93
C ALA A 46 20.13 11.73 10.58
N LEU A 47 19.05 11.92 9.82
CA LEU A 47 18.16 10.83 9.39
C LEU A 47 18.84 9.79 8.48
N GLU A 48 19.94 10.15 7.79
CA GLU A 48 20.73 9.22 6.98
C GLU A 48 21.36 8.10 7.83
N PHE A 49 21.64 8.41 9.09
CA PHE A 49 22.31 7.51 10.03
C PHE A 49 21.35 6.92 11.08
N GLU A 50 20.09 7.31 11.06
CA GLU A 50 19.08 6.78 11.99
C GLU A 50 18.56 5.41 11.52
N GLY A 51 18.69 4.42 12.40
CA GLY A 51 18.14 3.08 12.19
C GLY A 51 19.06 2.16 11.37
N SER A 52 18.53 1.05 10.94
CA SER A 52 19.22 0.02 10.18
C SER A 52 18.33 -0.55 9.11
N LEU A 53 18.69 -0.37 7.85
CA LEU A 53 17.96 -0.94 6.71
C LEU A 53 17.84 -2.46 6.85
N GLN A 54 18.91 -3.15 7.30
CA GLN A 54 18.92 -4.60 7.52
C GLN A 54 17.89 -5.02 8.58
N LYS A 55 17.85 -4.32 9.73
CA LYS A 55 16.85 -4.61 10.79
C LYS A 55 15.42 -4.37 10.30
N ASN A 56 15.22 -3.32 9.50
CA ASN A 56 13.92 -3.00 8.93
C ASN A 56 13.46 -4.06 7.93
N ILE A 57 14.36 -4.57 7.09
CA ILE A 57 14.08 -5.68 6.16
C ILE A 57 13.69 -6.95 6.93
N ILE A 58 14.45 -7.32 7.95
CA ILE A 58 14.15 -8.50 8.78
C ILE A 58 12.79 -8.36 9.47
N GLY A 59 12.53 -7.20 10.07
CA GLY A 59 11.26 -6.93 10.75
C GLY A 59 10.07 -6.92 9.78
N LEU A 60 10.23 -6.32 8.58
CA LEU A 60 9.21 -6.38 7.54
C LEU A 60 8.92 -7.82 7.10
N LYS A 61 9.96 -8.66 6.88
CA LYS A 61 9.76 -10.08 6.56
C LYS A 61 8.95 -10.81 7.63
N GLY A 62 9.19 -10.52 8.91
CA GLY A 62 8.38 -11.03 10.02
C GLY A 62 6.91 -10.64 9.87
N LEU A 63 6.64 -9.37 9.67
CA LEU A 63 5.29 -8.85 9.49
C LEU A 63 4.58 -9.44 8.25
N LEU A 64 5.29 -9.59 7.13
CA LEU A 64 4.72 -10.21 5.92
C LEU A 64 4.33 -11.67 6.14
N LYS A 65 5.07 -12.42 6.98
CA LYS A 65 4.70 -13.79 7.40
C LYS A 65 3.43 -13.79 8.25
N GLU A 66 3.25 -12.82 9.12
CA GLU A 66 2.02 -12.67 9.91
C GLU A 66 0.81 -12.43 8.98
N PHE A 67 0.91 -11.50 8.02
CA PHE A 67 -0.13 -11.29 7.00
C PHE A 67 -0.38 -12.55 6.17
N ARG A 68 0.67 -13.26 5.75
CA ARG A 68 0.54 -14.53 5.02
C ARG A 68 -0.19 -15.58 5.85
N SER A 69 0.12 -15.67 7.14
CA SER A 69 -0.56 -16.60 8.06
C SER A 69 -2.04 -16.23 8.20
N ALA A 70 -2.36 -14.95 8.37
CA ALA A 70 -3.72 -14.48 8.54
C ALA A 70 -4.60 -14.75 7.30
N ILE A 71 -4.12 -14.47 6.09
CA ILE A 71 -4.89 -14.72 4.86
C ILE A 71 -4.93 -16.20 4.45
N GLY A 72 -3.94 -17.00 4.90
CA GLY A 72 -3.78 -18.39 4.50
C GLY A 72 -2.85 -18.58 3.29
N ARG A 73 -2.20 -19.74 3.23
CA ARG A 73 -1.10 -20.01 2.28
C ARG A 73 -1.53 -20.07 0.81
N SER A 74 -2.75 -20.50 0.52
CA SER A 74 -3.27 -20.70 -0.84
C SER A 74 -3.85 -19.43 -1.48
N LYS A 75 -4.13 -18.40 -0.68
CA LYS A 75 -4.78 -17.19 -1.17
C LYS A 75 -3.75 -16.24 -1.83
N PRO A 76 -4.10 -15.54 -2.92
CA PRO A 76 -3.24 -14.52 -3.51
C PRO A 76 -2.91 -13.39 -2.52
N PHE A 77 -1.61 -13.09 -2.40
CA PHE A 77 -1.11 -11.92 -1.72
C PHE A 77 -0.32 -11.09 -2.74
N ILE A 78 -0.84 -9.92 -3.08
CA ILE A 78 -0.31 -9.09 -4.16
C ILE A 78 0.26 -7.81 -3.56
N MET A 79 1.50 -7.48 -3.93
CA MET A 79 2.19 -6.26 -3.55
C MET A 79 2.39 -5.38 -4.78
N GLN A 80 1.95 -4.13 -4.71
CA GLN A 80 2.22 -3.14 -5.75
C GLN A 80 3.55 -2.42 -5.48
N ARG A 81 4.36 -2.24 -6.52
CA ARG A 81 5.58 -1.42 -6.46
C ARG A 81 5.25 0.00 -5.96
N SER A 82 6.13 0.56 -5.12
CA SER A 82 5.99 1.91 -4.59
C SER A 82 7.25 2.75 -4.81
N ASN A 83 7.13 4.05 -4.64
CA ASN A 83 8.26 4.98 -4.71
C ASN A 83 9.25 4.76 -3.55
N HIS A 84 8.81 4.31 -2.37
CA HIS A 84 9.67 4.01 -1.22
C HIS A 84 10.52 2.76 -1.47
N THR A 85 9.91 1.66 -1.86
CA THR A 85 10.63 0.42 -2.17
C THR A 85 11.59 0.60 -3.35
N ALA A 86 11.18 1.39 -4.36
CA ALA A 86 12.04 1.73 -5.48
C ALA A 86 13.28 2.57 -5.11
N ARG A 87 13.36 3.13 -3.87
CA ARG A 87 14.57 3.80 -3.38
C ARG A 87 15.77 2.86 -3.39
N ILE A 88 15.56 1.57 -3.09
CA ILE A 88 16.62 0.56 -3.08
C ILE A 88 17.24 0.43 -4.48
N GLU A 89 16.41 0.18 -5.50
CA GLU A 89 16.87 0.03 -6.88
C GLU A 89 17.55 1.32 -7.40
N ARG A 90 16.96 2.48 -7.09
CA ARG A 90 17.53 3.78 -7.47
C ARG A 90 18.86 4.06 -6.78
N TYR A 91 18.99 3.72 -5.50
CA TYR A 91 20.24 3.88 -4.75
C TYR A 91 21.34 3.01 -5.34
N ILE A 92 21.06 1.74 -5.59
CA ILE A 92 22.01 0.80 -6.18
C ILE A 92 22.42 1.28 -7.58
N SER A 93 21.47 1.60 -8.44
CA SER A 93 21.75 2.07 -9.81
C SER A 93 22.63 3.33 -9.83
N LYS A 94 22.45 4.23 -8.85
CA LYS A 94 23.19 5.49 -8.80
C LYS A 94 24.58 5.37 -8.16
N PHE A 95 24.71 4.59 -7.07
CA PHE A 95 25.93 4.59 -6.25
C PHE A 95 26.73 3.28 -6.32
N ALA A 96 26.12 2.22 -6.79
CA ALA A 96 26.76 0.89 -6.90
C ALA A 96 26.19 0.11 -8.11
N PRO A 97 26.26 0.66 -9.35
CA PRO A 97 25.57 0.08 -10.52
C PRO A 97 26.02 -1.35 -10.83
N ALA A 98 27.27 -1.72 -10.54
CA ALA A 98 27.76 -3.08 -10.71
C ALA A 98 27.01 -4.12 -9.88
N PHE A 99 26.37 -3.71 -8.78
CA PHE A 99 25.57 -4.61 -7.93
C PHE A 99 24.17 -4.85 -8.49
N SER A 100 23.68 -4.02 -9.41
CA SER A 100 22.29 -4.12 -9.94
C SER A 100 21.95 -5.46 -10.59
N VAL A 101 22.96 -6.22 -11.04
CA VAL A 101 22.80 -7.55 -11.65
C VAL A 101 22.72 -8.70 -10.64
N ILE A 102 22.96 -8.44 -9.36
CA ILE A 102 22.97 -9.46 -8.31
C ILE A 102 21.53 -9.80 -7.93
N ASP A 103 21.14 -11.06 -8.13
CA ASP A 103 19.76 -11.51 -7.85
C ASP A 103 19.35 -11.34 -6.37
N ALA A 104 20.27 -11.54 -5.44
CA ALA A 104 19.99 -11.44 -4.00
C ALA A 104 19.50 -10.05 -3.55
N ILE A 105 19.85 -8.99 -4.28
CA ILE A 105 19.44 -7.62 -3.95
C ILE A 105 18.25 -7.10 -4.80
N LYS A 106 17.72 -7.91 -5.70
CA LYS A 106 16.44 -7.61 -6.33
C LYS A 106 15.36 -7.55 -5.24
N ILE A 107 14.41 -6.64 -5.39
CA ILE A 107 13.38 -6.37 -4.37
C ILE A 107 12.70 -7.65 -3.91
N GLU A 108 12.30 -8.52 -4.84
CA GLU A 108 11.57 -9.75 -4.54
C GLU A 108 12.37 -10.71 -3.65
N ASN A 109 13.68 -10.80 -3.86
CA ASN A 109 14.56 -11.64 -3.07
C ASN A 109 14.96 -10.98 -1.76
N LEU A 110 15.33 -9.70 -1.82
CA LEU A 110 15.73 -8.91 -0.67
C LEU A 110 14.63 -8.85 0.40
N LEU A 111 13.38 -8.62 -0.02
CA LEU A 111 12.22 -8.54 0.86
C LEU A 111 11.53 -9.88 1.09
N GLY A 112 12.06 -10.97 0.49
CA GLY A 112 11.58 -12.32 0.70
C GLY A 112 10.23 -12.63 0.07
N TYR A 113 9.81 -11.91 -0.98
CA TYR A 113 8.51 -12.17 -1.63
C TYR A 113 8.44 -13.57 -2.25
N ASN A 114 9.59 -14.11 -2.68
CA ASN A 114 9.73 -15.45 -3.21
C ASN A 114 9.88 -16.54 -2.13
N ASP A 115 10.03 -16.16 -0.85
CA ASP A 115 10.14 -17.11 0.25
C ASP A 115 8.81 -17.87 0.39
N LYS A 116 8.87 -19.21 0.56
CA LYS A 116 7.68 -20.09 0.60
C LYS A 116 6.68 -19.75 1.72
N ASP A 117 7.16 -19.12 2.78
CA ASP A 117 6.35 -18.70 3.94
C ASP A 117 5.83 -17.25 3.83
N ILE A 118 6.21 -16.53 2.78
CA ILE A 118 5.70 -15.18 2.43
C ILE A 118 4.88 -15.25 1.15
N ASN A 119 5.44 -15.76 0.05
CA ASN A 119 4.79 -16.03 -1.24
C ASN A 119 3.93 -14.88 -1.76
N ILE A 120 4.56 -13.75 -2.08
CA ILE A 120 3.93 -12.53 -2.58
C ILE A 120 4.14 -12.40 -4.08
N THR A 121 3.07 -12.09 -4.82
CA THR A 121 3.15 -11.65 -6.21
C THR A 121 3.46 -10.15 -6.25
N TYR A 122 4.63 -9.78 -6.78
CA TYR A 122 5.05 -8.39 -6.87
C TYR A 122 4.72 -7.79 -8.24
N ASN A 123 3.89 -6.75 -8.25
CA ASN A 123 3.53 -6.00 -9.45
C ASN A 123 4.50 -4.83 -9.63
N ARG A 124 5.33 -4.86 -10.67
CA ARG A 124 6.25 -3.77 -11.02
C ARG A 124 5.59 -2.62 -11.78
N SER A 125 4.40 -2.84 -12.32
CA SER A 125 3.58 -1.86 -13.07
C SER A 125 2.11 -2.01 -12.70
N LEU A 126 1.27 -1.11 -13.19
CA LEU A 126 -0.18 -1.22 -13.04
C LEU A 126 -0.68 -2.58 -13.53
N LYS A 127 -1.49 -3.26 -12.73
CA LYS A 127 -2.03 -4.57 -13.06
C LYS A 127 -3.48 -4.69 -12.60
N GLU A 128 -4.31 -5.33 -13.44
CA GLU A 128 -5.67 -5.68 -13.05
C GLU A 128 -5.64 -6.75 -11.96
N PHE A 129 -6.36 -6.49 -10.88
CA PHE A 129 -6.62 -7.49 -9.85
C PHE A 129 -8.03 -8.11 -9.99
N THR A 130 -8.93 -7.39 -10.65
CA THR A 130 -10.22 -7.87 -11.17
C THR A 130 -10.63 -7.04 -12.39
N LYS A 131 -11.57 -7.54 -13.19
CA LYS A 131 -11.98 -6.92 -14.46
C LYS A 131 -12.35 -5.45 -14.30
N GLY A 132 -11.67 -4.57 -15.05
CA GLY A 132 -11.91 -3.13 -15.05
C GLY A 132 -11.31 -2.38 -13.85
N TRP A 133 -10.54 -3.05 -12.97
CA TRP A 133 -9.94 -2.46 -11.79
C TRP A 133 -8.44 -2.71 -11.72
N LEU A 134 -7.66 -1.65 -11.60
CA LEU A 134 -6.21 -1.69 -11.46
C LEU A 134 -5.78 -1.44 -10.02
N LEU A 135 -4.73 -2.16 -9.62
CA LEU A 135 -3.97 -1.85 -8.43
C LEU A 135 -2.84 -0.89 -8.80
N ALA A 136 -2.72 0.21 -8.06
CA ALA A 136 -1.68 1.23 -8.22
C ALA A 136 -1.07 1.56 -6.86
N HIS A 137 0.08 2.25 -6.85
CA HIS A 137 0.58 2.87 -5.63
C HIS A 137 -0.02 4.27 -5.44
N GLY A 138 -0.03 5.09 -6.48
CA GLY A 138 -0.52 6.46 -6.48
C GLY A 138 0.55 7.50 -6.86
N ASP A 139 1.82 7.08 -6.98
CA ASP A 139 2.93 7.92 -7.46
C ASP A 139 3.04 7.94 -9.00
N GLU A 140 2.21 7.16 -9.70
CA GLU A 140 2.18 7.07 -11.16
C GLU A 140 1.54 8.31 -11.82
N ASN A 141 0.96 9.21 -11.03
CA ASN A 141 0.31 10.41 -11.51
C ASN A 141 0.64 11.62 -10.62
N ARG A 142 0.23 12.82 -11.09
CA ARG A 142 0.25 14.04 -10.28
C ARG A 142 -0.64 13.88 -9.04
N LEU A 143 -0.16 14.35 -7.90
CA LEU A 143 -0.92 14.37 -6.66
C LEU A 143 -1.94 15.52 -6.64
N PHE A 144 -3.11 15.24 -6.11
CA PHE A 144 -4.19 16.21 -5.89
C PHE A 144 -4.44 16.35 -4.38
N SER A 145 -4.89 17.53 -3.95
CA SER A 145 -5.11 17.80 -2.52
C SER A 145 -6.35 17.13 -1.95
N GLN A 146 -7.37 16.93 -2.77
CA GLN A 146 -8.63 16.31 -2.35
C GLN A 146 -8.49 14.78 -2.30
N ALA A 147 -9.02 14.17 -1.24
CA ALA A 147 -9.01 12.71 -1.07
C ALA A 147 -9.82 12.00 -2.18
N GLY A 148 -9.24 10.94 -2.74
CA GLY A 148 -9.80 10.20 -3.87
C GLY A 148 -9.48 10.81 -5.25
N ALA A 149 -9.05 12.08 -5.31
CA ALA A 149 -8.82 12.76 -6.59
C ALA A 149 -7.58 12.26 -7.33
N THR A 150 -6.52 11.86 -6.62
CA THR A 150 -5.32 11.28 -7.24
C THR A 150 -5.67 9.97 -7.93
N ALA A 151 -6.39 9.09 -7.22
CA ALA A 151 -6.86 7.82 -7.77
C ALA A 151 -7.83 8.01 -8.94
N LEU A 152 -8.80 8.96 -8.83
CA LEU A 152 -9.75 9.22 -9.91
C LEU A 152 -9.05 9.75 -11.18
N ASN A 153 -8.10 10.67 -11.04
CA ASN A 153 -7.36 11.20 -12.19
C ASN A 153 -6.51 10.12 -12.89
N LEU A 154 -5.95 9.16 -12.12
CA LEU A 154 -5.27 8.01 -12.69
C LEU A 154 -6.27 7.07 -13.38
N ALA A 155 -7.44 6.84 -12.77
CA ALA A 155 -8.53 6.04 -13.35
C ALA A 155 -9.01 6.60 -14.71
N ILE A 156 -9.15 7.93 -14.81
CA ILE A 156 -9.50 8.62 -16.06
C ILE A 156 -8.45 8.34 -17.14
N LYS A 157 -7.16 8.46 -16.83
CA LYS A 157 -6.06 8.23 -17.78
C LYS A 157 -5.97 6.79 -18.27
N THR A 158 -6.28 5.84 -17.41
CA THR A 158 -6.19 4.40 -17.73
C THR A 158 -7.50 3.83 -18.29
N ASN A 159 -8.57 4.60 -18.24
CA ASN A 159 -9.95 4.16 -18.55
C ASN A 159 -10.36 2.91 -17.75
N LYS A 160 -9.88 2.80 -16.49
CA LYS A 160 -10.19 1.71 -15.56
C LYS A 160 -10.28 2.27 -14.14
N SER A 161 -11.10 1.68 -13.29
CA SER A 161 -11.15 2.03 -11.88
C SER A 161 -9.81 1.72 -11.19
N ILE A 162 -9.43 2.53 -10.19
CA ILE A 162 -8.14 2.44 -9.50
C ILE A 162 -8.34 2.31 -8.00
N ILE A 163 -7.54 1.45 -7.38
CA ILE A 163 -7.29 1.45 -5.94
C ILE A 163 -5.81 1.77 -5.71
N CYS A 164 -5.52 2.77 -4.87
CA CYS A 164 -4.17 3.17 -4.50
C CYS A 164 -4.08 3.70 -3.07
N SER A 165 -2.87 4.10 -2.66
CA SER A 165 -2.59 4.82 -1.41
C SER A 165 -1.69 6.04 -1.68
N HIS A 166 -0.39 6.00 -1.30
CA HIS A 166 0.64 7.04 -1.48
C HIS A 166 0.31 8.40 -0.82
N THR A 167 -0.91 8.91 -1.02
CA THR A 167 -1.39 10.18 -0.45
C THR A 167 -1.68 10.11 1.04
N HIS A 168 -1.72 8.90 1.61
CA HIS A 168 -2.09 8.60 3.00
C HIS A 168 -3.51 9.07 3.39
N ARG A 169 -4.37 9.35 2.42
CA ARG A 169 -5.75 9.77 2.61
C ARG A 169 -6.72 8.64 2.32
N GLN A 170 -7.91 8.72 2.88
CA GLN A 170 -9.05 7.90 2.47
C GLN A 170 -10.05 8.72 1.68
N GLY A 171 -10.44 8.23 0.51
CA GLY A 171 -11.45 8.88 -0.30
C GLY A 171 -11.88 8.01 -1.49
N ILE A 172 -13.16 8.09 -1.83
CA ILE A 172 -13.74 7.47 -3.02
C ILE A 172 -14.33 8.58 -3.88
N MET A 173 -13.88 8.67 -5.13
CA MET A 173 -14.43 9.58 -6.12
C MET A 173 -14.84 8.83 -7.37
N ARG A 174 -15.91 9.28 -8.01
CA ARG A 174 -16.46 8.66 -9.23
C ARG A 174 -16.67 9.70 -10.32
N GLN A 175 -16.52 9.25 -11.55
CA GLN A 175 -16.88 10.04 -12.73
C GLN A 175 -17.59 9.14 -13.73
N THR A 176 -18.73 9.62 -14.23
CA THR A 176 -19.52 8.95 -15.27
C THR A 176 -19.30 9.65 -16.59
N TYR A 177 -19.06 8.88 -17.64
CA TYR A 177 -18.91 9.33 -19.03
C TYR A 177 -19.97 8.70 -19.91
N GLY A 178 -20.09 9.25 -21.10
CA GLY A 178 -21.00 8.74 -22.13
C GLY A 178 -22.40 9.32 -22.02
N TYR A 179 -23.28 8.85 -22.91
CA TYR A 179 -24.64 9.33 -23.04
C TYR A 179 -25.61 8.16 -23.23
N GLY A 180 -26.81 8.27 -22.66
CA GLY A 180 -27.85 7.26 -22.79
C GLY A 180 -27.41 5.90 -22.23
N SER A 181 -27.60 4.82 -22.99
CA SER A 181 -27.25 3.44 -22.61
C SER A 181 -25.74 3.16 -22.61
N ASN A 182 -24.91 4.08 -23.14
CA ASN A 182 -23.46 3.90 -23.24
C ASN A 182 -22.70 4.63 -22.12
N GLN A 183 -23.31 4.77 -20.95
CA GLN A 183 -22.64 5.37 -19.79
C GLN A 183 -21.69 4.38 -19.11
N THR A 184 -20.50 4.88 -18.73
CA THR A 184 -19.51 4.13 -17.96
C THR A 184 -19.10 4.96 -16.74
N THR A 185 -19.12 4.36 -15.56
CA THR A 185 -18.65 4.99 -14.32
C THR A 185 -17.30 4.43 -13.95
N ILE A 186 -16.33 5.32 -13.75
CA ILE A 186 -14.98 5.01 -13.29
C ILE A 186 -14.82 5.48 -11.85
N THR A 187 -14.18 4.69 -11.01
CA THR A 187 -14.00 4.96 -9.58
C THR A 187 -12.51 5.04 -9.25
N GLY A 188 -12.12 6.07 -8.51
CA GLY A 188 -10.82 6.18 -7.86
C GLY A 188 -10.96 6.01 -6.35
N VAL A 189 -10.12 5.18 -5.76
CA VAL A 189 -10.11 4.85 -4.33
C VAL A 189 -8.73 5.05 -3.75
N GLU A 190 -8.61 5.93 -2.75
CA GLU A 190 -7.42 6.07 -1.90
C GLU A 190 -7.73 5.42 -0.55
N VAL A 191 -6.92 4.41 -0.12
CA VAL A 191 -7.27 3.54 1.01
C VAL A 191 -6.71 3.98 2.37
N GLY A 192 -5.90 5.06 2.41
CA GLY A 192 -5.30 5.54 3.66
C GLY A 192 -3.97 4.86 4.00
N HIS A 193 -3.65 4.78 5.29
CA HIS A 193 -2.36 4.29 5.77
C HIS A 193 -2.46 3.52 7.10
N LEU A 194 -1.40 2.77 7.45
CA LEU A 194 -1.23 2.07 8.74
C LEU A 194 -0.08 2.66 9.58
N CYS A 195 0.31 3.90 9.30
CA CYS A 195 1.48 4.52 9.90
C CYS A 195 1.19 5.11 11.28
N ASP A 196 2.18 5.10 12.16
CA ASP A 196 2.22 5.93 13.34
C ASP A 196 2.72 7.34 12.94
N VAL A 197 1.79 8.26 12.77
CA VAL A 197 2.06 9.64 12.32
C VAL A 197 3.08 10.34 13.23
N LYS A 198 3.12 9.98 14.53
CA LYS A 198 4.08 10.55 15.50
C LYS A 198 5.53 10.20 15.18
N LYS A 199 5.77 9.12 14.45
CA LYS A 199 7.11 8.66 14.05
C LYS A 199 7.56 9.21 12.72
N MET A 200 6.68 9.91 11.98
CA MET A 200 6.98 10.48 10.66
C MET A 200 7.71 11.81 10.79
N SER A 201 9.05 11.79 10.67
CA SER A 201 9.90 12.96 10.88
C SER A 201 9.58 14.15 9.97
N TYR A 202 9.11 13.88 8.75
CA TYR A 202 8.76 14.91 7.77
C TYR A 202 7.41 15.61 8.01
N LEU A 203 6.64 15.16 9.02
CA LEU A 203 5.37 15.80 9.40
C LEU A 203 5.47 16.72 10.63
N LYS A 204 6.65 16.90 11.20
CA LYS A 204 6.84 17.54 12.52
C LYS A 204 6.16 18.90 12.70
N GLU A 205 5.89 19.63 11.63
CA GLU A 205 5.32 20.98 11.69
C GLU A 205 4.15 21.20 10.71
N SER A 206 3.71 20.16 9.97
CA SER A 206 2.62 20.28 9.00
C SER A 206 1.33 19.63 9.46
N ILE A 207 0.21 20.28 9.17
CA ILE A 207 -1.12 19.67 9.31
C ILE A 207 -1.34 18.77 8.10
N ALA A 208 -1.18 17.45 8.30
CA ALA A 208 -1.40 16.48 7.25
C ALA A 208 -2.89 16.10 7.16
N ASN A 209 -3.44 16.12 5.95
CA ASN A 209 -4.77 15.57 5.66
C ASN A 209 -4.67 14.04 5.47
N TRP A 210 -4.25 13.33 6.51
CA TRP A 210 -4.03 11.90 6.50
C TRP A 210 -5.12 11.16 7.24
N SER A 211 -5.49 9.97 6.73
CA SER A 211 -6.53 9.12 7.30
C SER A 211 -6.00 7.70 7.46
N ALA A 212 -5.93 7.23 8.72
CA ALA A 212 -5.56 5.85 9.01
C ALA A 212 -6.71 4.91 8.65
N GLY A 213 -6.41 3.86 7.88
CA GLY A 213 -7.41 2.89 7.47
C GLY A 213 -6.96 1.97 6.35
N PHE A 214 -7.93 1.20 5.87
CA PHE A 214 -7.77 0.24 4.78
C PHE A 214 -9.04 0.19 3.92
N GLY A 215 -8.99 -0.58 2.83
CA GLY A 215 -10.14 -0.80 1.95
C GLY A 215 -10.57 -2.26 1.95
N ILE A 216 -11.88 -2.49 1.86
CA ILE A 216 -12.50 -3.78 1.55
C ILE A 216 -13.05 -3.69 0.13
N VAL A 217 -12.89 -4.74 -0.65
CA VAL A 217 -13.45 -4.82 -2.00
C VAL A 217 -14.36 -6.05 -2.08
N TYR A 218 -15.62 -5.81 -2.24
CA TYR A 218 -16.61 -6.85 -2.54
C TYR A 218 -16.70 -7.02 -4.05
N GLU A 219 -16.64 -8.27 -4.51
CA GLU A 219 -16.82 -8.62 -5.91
C GLU A 219 -17.82 -9.75 -6.03
N GLN A 220 -18.89 -9.51 -6.76
CA GLN A 220 -19.92 -10.51 -7.05
C GLN A 220 -20.49 -10.29 -8.46
N ASP A 221 -20.51 -11.34 -9.28
CA ASP A 221 -21.06 -11.32 -10.64
C ASP A 221 -20.50 -10.17 -11.53
N GLY A 222 -19.23 -9.83 -11.33
CA GLY A 222 -18.55 -8.75 -12.05
C GLY A 222 -18.86 -7.34 -11.54
N ILE A 223 -19.67 -7.23 -10.49
CA ILE A 223 -19.93 -5.97 -9.78
C ILE A 223 -18.89 -5.82 -8.69
N VAL A 224 -18.19 -4.68 -8.69
CA VAL A 224 -17.13 -4.37 -7.71
C VAL A 224 -17.57 -3.18 -6.85
N LYS A 225 -17.60 -3.39 -5.53
CA LYS A 225 -17.94 -2.36 -4.55
C LYS A 225 -16.77 -2.18 -3.57
N PRO A 226 -16.01 -1.07 -3.66
CA PRO A 226 -15.04 -0.73 -2.65
C PRO A 226 -15.72 -0.06 -1.45
N GLU A 227 -15.18 -0.36 -0.27
CA GLU A 227 -15.55 0.24 1.01
C GLU A 227 -14.28 0.69 1.74
N LEU A 228 -14.33 1.84 2.42
CA LEU A 228 -13.23 2.34 3.22
C LEU A 228 -13.53 2.16 4.71
N VAL A 229 -12.58 1.59 5.41
CA VAL A 229 -12.63 1.37 6.86
C VAL A 229 -11.57 2.25 7.53
N SER A 230 -12.00 3.09 8.47
CA SER A 230 -11.11 3.99 9.21
C SER A 230 -10.82 3.43 10.60
N PHE A 231 -9.57 3.54 11.05
CA PHE A 231 -9.20 3.20 12.42
C PHE A 231 -9.56 4.32 13.39
N ASN A 232 -10.02 3.93 14.56
CA ASN A 232 -10.03 4.78 15.75
C ASN A 232 -8.61 4.94 16.32
N LYS A 233 -8.42 5.89 17.24
CA LYS A 233 -7.10 6.17 17.84
C LYS A 233 -6.50 4.98 18.59
N ASP A 234 -7.33 4.12 19.16
CA ASP A 234 -6.95 2.91 19.90
C ASP A 234 -6.65 1.69 19.02
N GLY A 235 -6.89 1.79 17.70
CA GLY A 235 -6.72 0.70 16.74
C GLY A 235 -8.00 -0.03 16.41
N SER A 236 -9.10 0.25 17.12
CA SER A 236 -10.39 -0.33 16.80
C SER A 236 -10.98 0.24 15.50
N PHE A 237 -11.88 -0.50 14.87
CA PHE A 237 -12.66 -0.07 13.71
C PHE A 237 -13.99 -0.82 13.62
N ILE A 238 -14.89 -0.33 12.79
CA ILE A 238 -16.14 -1.03 12.46
C ILE A 238 -16.05 -1.51 11.01
N ALA A 239 -16.27 -2.79 10.80
CA ALA A 239 -16.40 -3.40 9.48
C ALA A 239 -17.54 -4.43 9.51
N GLU A 240 -18.34 -4.50 8.45
CA GLU A 240 -19.49 -5.43 8.34
C GLU A 240 -20.48 -5.33 9.51
N GLY A 241 -20.58 -4.15 10.12
CA GLY A 241 -21.47 -3.90 11.28
C GLY A 241 -20.91 -4.34 12.64
N GLU A 242 -19.70 -4.91 12.69
CA GLU A 242 -19.05 -5.42 13.89
C GLU A 242 -17.88 -4.52 14.32
N LEU A 243 -17.67 -4.40 15.65
CA LEU A 243 -16.55 -3.66 16.24
C LEU A 243 -15.35 -4.61 16.42
N TRP A 244 -14.24 -4.26 15.79
CA TRP A 244 -12.94 -4.95 15.87
C TRP A 244 -11.96 -4.17 16.73
N ARG A 245 -11.16 -4.89 17.52
CA ARG A 245 -10.18 -4.30 18.46
C ARG A 245 -8.86 -5.01 18.42
#